data_cddf9c34adb0ee6cb3fabd5e7b82c4af
#
_entry.id   cddf9c34adb0ee6cb3fabd5e7b82c4af
#
_cell.length_a   1.000
_cell.length_b   1.000
_cell.length_c   1.000
_cell.angle_alpha   90.00
_cell.angle_beta   90.00
_cell.angle_gamma   90.00
#
_symmetry.space_group_name_H-M   'P 1'
#
loop_
_entity.id
_entity.type
_entity.pdbx_description
1 polymer ?
#
loop_
_entity_poly.entity_id
_entity_poly.type
_entity_poly.pdbx_seq_one_letter_code
_entity_poly.pdbx_strand_id
1 'polypeptide(L)'
;NTADIVFLKKLCKNAGISLKVTSKTIVLFDEVDYEKKSSVKKIKAGKGNILSYSFSTKTADTSYSKCHVSYTDPNTKKTIEATYTAPGADPDGQTYEFKHKVSSQAEALELAKCQLRQRNKGETTAEFTLAGDVDYVAGITVTVYGYGEFDGKYIVEQAQHSITGGYKVQIKLRSVLEGY
;
A
#
# COMPACT_ATOMS: atom_id res chain seq x y z
N ASN A 1 11.75 -23.93 9.45
CA ASN A 1 10.75 -23.45 10.44
C ASN A 1 10.53 -21.96 10.23
N THR A 2 9.45 -21.60 9.58
CA THR A 2 9.02 -20.21 9.44
C THR A 2 8.14 -19.89 10.65
N ALA A 3 8.41 -18.79 11.35
CA ALA A 3 7.55 -18.38 12.46
C ALA A 3 6.11 -18.17 11.96
N ASP A 4 5.12 -18.60 12.72
CA ASP A 4 3.69 -18.58 12.33
C ASP A 4 3.22 -17.20 11.86
N ILE A 5 3.74 -16.13 12.47
CA ILE A 5 3.41 -14.76 12.07
C ILE A 5 3.95 -14.40 10.68
N VAL A 6 5.11 -14.93 10.28
CA VAL A 6 5.68 -14.71 8.94
C VAL A 6 4.85 -15.44 7.89
N PHE A 7 4.41 -16.65 8.21
CA PHE A 7 3.52 -17.43 7.35
C PHE A 7 2.18 -16.73 7.17
N LEU A 8 1.56 -16.28 8.27
CA LEU A 8 0.30 -15.53 8.25
C LEU A 8 0.43 -14.24 7.42
N LYS A 9 1.53 -13.50 7.61
CA LYS A 9 1.81 -12.28 6.83
C LYS A 9 1.91 -12.56 5.32
N LYS A 10 2.50 -13.70 4.94
CA LYS A 10 2.60 -14.11 3.53
C LYS A 10 1.21 -14.45 2.95
N LEU A 11 0.39 -15.19 3.70
CA LEU A 11 -0.99 -15.50 3.29
C LEU A 11 -1.82 -14.22 3.11
N CYS A 12 -1.80 -13.33 4.10
CA CYS A 12 -2.48 -12.04 4.04
C CYS A 12 -2.06 -11.23 2.82
N LYS A 13 -0.75 -11.14 2.56
CA LYS A 13 -0.22 -10.42 1.40
C LYS A 13 -0.73 -10.97 0.07
N ASN A 14 -0.83 -12.30 -0.07
CA ASN A 14 -1.35 -12.93 -1.28
C ASN A 14 -2.86 -12.70 -1.45
N ALA A 15 -3.58 -12.59 -0.34
CA ALA A 15 -5.03 -12.32 -0.32
C ALA A 15 -5.36 -10.81 -0.37
N GLY A 16 -4.36 -9.91 -0.48
CA GLY A 16 -4.61 -8.46 -0.47
C GLY A 16 -4.99 -7.90 0.89
N ILE A 17 -4.85 -8.68 1.96
CA ILE A 17 -5.22 -8.32 3.33
C ILE A 17 -4.00 -7.77 4.06
N SER A 18 -4.18 -6.67 4.77
CA SER A 18 -3.17 -6.12 5.67
C SER A 18 -3.30 -6.67 7.07
N LEU A 19 -2.15 -6.89 7.70
CA LEU A 19 -2.03 -7.45 9.03
C LEU A 19 -1.37 -6.43 9.96
N LYS A 20 -2.07 -6.09 11.04
CA LYS A 20 -1.54 -5.26 12.12
C LYS A 20 -1.47 -6.09 13.41
N VAL A 21 -0.30 -6.10 14.02
CA VAL A 21 -0.08 -6.78 15.31
C VAL A 21 0.06 -5.73 16.39
N THR A 22 -0.74 -5.87 17.42
CA THR A 22 -0.63 -5.10 18.66
C THR A 22 -0.15 -6.01 19.79
N SER A 23 0.09 -5.48 20.98
CA SER A 23 0.52 -6.27 22.14
C SER A 23 -0.45 -7.40 22.55
N LYS A 24 -1.73 -7.29 22.16
CA LYS A 24 -2.79 -8.22 22.59
C LYS A 24 -3.63 -8.80 21.45
N THR A 25 -3.56 -8.23 20.24
CA THR A 25 -4.45 -8.60 19.13
C THR A 25 -3.75 -8.59 17.79
N ILE A 26 -4.20 -9.47 16.92
CA ILE A 26 -3.89 -9.47 15.49
C ILE A 26 -5.13 -8.94 14.78
N VAL A 27 -4.97 -7.85 14.03
CA VAL A 27 -6.05 -7.25 13.26
C VAL A 27 -5.78 -7.51 11.79
N LEU A 28 -6.74 -8.12 11.10
CA LEU A 28 -6.76 -8.29 9.66
C LEU A 28 -7.74 -7.28 9.07
N PHE A 29 -7.34 -6.56 8.03
CA PHE A 29 -8.20 -5.56 7.40
C PHE A 29 -7.86 -5.40 5.91
N ASP A 30 -8.87 -5.02 5.13
CA ASP A 30 -8.69 -4.62 3.75
C ASP A 30 -8.21 -3.17 3.69
N GLU A 31 -7.04 -2.93 3.09
CA GLU A 31 -6.51 -1.57 2.92
C GLU A 31 -7.42 -0.72 2.03
N VAL A 32 -8.08 -1.32 1.02
CA VAL A 32 -8.99 -0.62 0.11
C VAL A 32 -10.13 0.03 0.86
N ASP A 33 -10.69 -0.67 1.85
CA ASP A 33 -11.78 -0.15 2.68
C ASP A 33 -11.33 1.01 3.57
N TYR A 34 -10.08 0.97 4.05
CA TYR A 34 -9.51 2.08 4.80
C TYR A 34 -9.20 3.28 3.91
N GLU A 35 -8.73 3.04 2.71
CA GLU A 35 -8.45 4.09 1.73
C GLU A 35 -9.70 4.82 1.23
N LYS A 36 -10.85 4.14 1.18
CA LYS A 36 -12.16 4.75 0.84
C LYS A 36 -12.68 5.70 1.92
N LYS A 37 -12.27 5.52 3.19
CA LYS A 37 -12.74 6.38 4.29
C LYS A 37 -12.32 7.83 4.09
N SER A 38 -13.13 8.76 4.58
CA SER A 38 -12.81 10.19 4.56
C SER A 38 -11.53 10.48 5.34
N SER A 39 -10.75 11.44 4.88
CA SER A 39 -9.54 11.87 5.57
C SER A 39 -9.84 12.42 6.95
N VAL A 40 -9.16 11.89 7.96
CA VAL A 40 -9.32 12.30 9.37
C VAL A 40 -8.63 13.62 9.63
N LYS A 41 -7.49 13.87 8.97
CA LYS A 41 -6.66 15.07 9.14
C LYS A 41 -6.29 15.67 7.78
N LYS A 42 -5.95 16.96 7.82
CA LYS A 42 -5.44 17.70 6.66
C LYS A 42 -4.07 18.27 6.99
N ILE A 43 -3.10 18.02 6.11
CA ILE A 43 -1.72 18.55 6.21
C ILE A 43 -1.57 19.60 5.12
N LYS A 44 -1.46 20.87 5.54
CA LYS A 44 -1.34 22.02 4.62
C LYS A 44 0.07 22.58 4.67
N ALA A 45 0.66 22.81 3.49
CA ALA A 45 1.94 23.50 3.37
C ALA A 45 1.93 24.86 4.10
N GLY A 46 3.03 25.21 4.72
CA GLY A 46 3.20 26.48 5.43
C GLY A 46 2.47 26.56 6.78
N LYS A 47 1.90 25.46 7.30
CA LYS A 47 1.38 25.44 8.67
C LYS A 47 2.51 25.19 9.68
N GLY A 48 2.51 25.98 10.77
CA GLY A 48 3.57 25.99 11.78
C GLY A 48 3.71 24.72 12.63
N ASN A 49 2.80 23.74 12.47
CA ASN A 49 2.92 22.45 13.12
C ASN A 49 3.78 21.44 12.32
N ILE A 50 4.23 21.79 11.12
CA ILE A 50 5.09 20.95 10.27
C ILE A 50 6.54 21.34 10.55
N LEU A 51 7.31 20.41 11.12
CA LEU A 51 8.71 20.61 11.48
C LEU A 51 9.64 20.24 10.32
N SER A 52 9.33 19.16 9.61
CA SER A 52 10.02 18.75 8.40
C SER A 52 9.13 17.84 7.55
N TYR A 53 9.44 17.76 6.26
CA TYR A 53 8.78 16.87 5.33
C TYR A 53 9.70 16.45 4.20
N SER A 54 9.40 15.32 3.58
CA SER A 54 9.99 14.88 2.33
C SER A 54 8.97 14.08 1.52
N PHE A 55 9.09 14.16 0.20
CA PHE A 55 8.33 13.35 -0.74
C PHE A 55 9.28 12.51 -1.58
N SER A 56 8.85 11.33 -1.98
CA SER A 56 9.61 10.45 -2.87
C SER A 56 8.67 9.77 -3.83
N THR A 57 9.03 9.83 -5.11
CA THR A 57 8.37 9.06 -6.17
C THR A 57 9.35 8.05 -6.72
N LYS A 58 8.94 6.79 -6.81
CA LYS A 58 9.67 5.70 -7.43
C LYS A 58 8.86 5.20 -8.60
N THR A 59 9.46 5.19 -9.79
CA THR A 59 8.85 4.61 -11.00
C THR A 59 9.40 3.23 -11.31
N ALA A 60 10.64 2.95 -10.89
CA ALA A 60 11.22 1.63 -11.04
C ALA A 60 10.55 0.64 -10.09
N ASP A 61 10.04 -0.47 -10.62
CA ASP A 61 9.37 -1.56 -9.90
C ASP A 61 8.08 -1.18 -9.14
N THR A 62 7.49 -0.01 -9.41
CA THR A 62 6.31 0.49 -8.70
C THR A 62 5.28 1.18 -9.59
N SER A 63 5.49 1.20 -10.91
CA SER A 63 4.60 1.83 -11.88
C SER A 63 4.26 0.85 -13.01
N TYR A 64 3.66 -0.28 -12.63
CA TYR A 64 3.22 -1.28 -13.60
C TYR A 64 1.79 -1.02 -14.04
N SER A 65 1.56 -1.12 -15.35
CA SER A 65 0.20 -1.02 -15.93
C SER A 65 -0.59 -2.31 -15.78
N LYS A 66 0.09 -3.45 -15.80
CA LYS A 66 -0.52 -4.79 -15.78
C LYS A 66 0.24 -5.74 -14.86
N CYS A 67 -0.47 -6.75 -14.38
CA CYS A 67 0.14 -7.92 -13.78
C CYS A 67 -0.36 -9.18 -14.50
N HIS A 68 0.57 -9.99 -14.97
CA HIS A 68 0.30 -11.29 -15.58
C HIS A 68 0.70 -12.40 -14.61
N VAL A 69 -0.27 -13.21 -14.20
CA VAL A 69 -0.06 -14.38 -13.37
C VAL A 69 -0.15 -15.62 -14.24
N SER A 70 0.84 -16.51 -14.14
CA SER A 70 0.85 -17.76 -14.86
C SER A 70 1.31 -18.94 -14.00
N TYR A 71 0.69 -20.09 -14.21
CA TYR A 71 1.06 -21.36 -13.60
C TYR A 71 0.85 -22.51 -14.58
N THR A 72 1.88 -23.30 -14.82
CA THR A 72 1.78 -24.54 -15.59
C THR A 72 1.85 -25.74 -14.63
N ASP A 73 0.80 -26.55 -14.60
CA ASP A 73 0.77 -27.77 -13.80
C ASP A 73 1.79 -28.78 -14.37
N PRO A 74 2.78 -29.23 -13.57
CA PRO A 74 3.82 -30.13 -14.02
C PRO A 74 3.27 -31.51 -14.44
N ASN A 75 2.15 -31.95 -13.90
CA ASN A 75 1.56 -33.27 -14.17
C ASN A 75 0.67 -33.25 -15.42
N THR A 76 -0.24 -32.29 -15.50
CA THR A 76 -1.23 -32.19 -16.58
C THR A 76 -0.76 -31.38 -17.78
N LYS A 77 0.35 -30.61 -17.64
CA LYS A 77 0.88 -29.66 -18.63
C LYS A 77 -0.11 -28.56 -19.01
N LYS A 78 -1.20 -28.41 -18.28
CA LYS A 78 -2.15 -27.32 -18.50
C LYS A 78 -1.63 -26.03 -17.87
N THR A 79 -1.73 -24.93 -18.62
CA THR A 79 -1.40 -23.59 -18.13
C THR A 79 -2.67 -22.87 -17.71
N ILE A 80 -2.63 -22.26 -16.52
CA ILE A 80 -3.64 -21.34 -16.01
C ILE A 80 -2.98 -19.97 -15.96
N GLU A 81 -3.58 -19.00 -16.62
CA GLU A 81 -3.05 -17.64 -16.67
C GLU A 81 -4.16 -16.60 -16.65
N ALA A 82 -3.86 -15.43 -16.12
CA ALA A 82 -4.73 -14.27 -16.16
C ALA A 82 -3.89 -12.98 -16.08
N THR A 83 -4.40 -11.95 -16.74
CA THR A 83 -3.80 -10.61 -16.71
C THR A 83 -4.81 -9.62 -16.14
N TYR A 84 -4.40 -8.85 -15.15
CA TYR A 84 -5.14 -7.72 -14.64
C TYR A 84 -4.46 -6.42 -15.07
N THR A 85 -5.24 -5.47 -15.59
CA THR A 85 -4.78 -4.13 -15.98
C THR A 85 -5.32 -3.11 -15.00
N ALA A 86 -4.45 -2.22 -14.49
CA ALA A 86 -4.87 -1.16 -13.60
C ALA A 86 -5.83 -0.18 -14.30
N PRO A 87 -6.85 0.34 -13.61
CA PRO A 87 -7.73 1.34 -14.18
C PRO A 87 -6.96 2.59 -14.63
N GLY A 88 -7.21 3.04 -15.87
CA GLY A 88 -6.55 4.22 -16.43
C GLY A 88 -5.06 4.06 -16.76
N ALA A 89 -4.52 2.86 -16.63
CA ALA A 89 -3.12 2.60 -16.96
C ALA A 89 -2.87 2.63 -18.48
N ASP A 90 -1.64 3.01 -18.84
CA ASP A 90 -1.18 2.97 -20.22
C ASP A 90 -1.26 1.53 -20.79
N PRO A 91 -1.97 1.30 -21.90
CA PRO A 91 -2.04 -0.01 -22.54
C PRO A 91 -0.67 -0.61 -22.92
N ASP A 92 0.29 0.24 -23.25
CA ASP A 92 1.65 -0.13 -23.63
C ASP A 92 2.63 -0.12 -22.45
N GLY A 93 2.13 0.17 -21.25
CA GLY A 93 2.93 0.23 -20.04
C GLY A 93 3.45 -1.13 -19.58
N GLN A 94 4.39 -1.09 -18.65
CA GLN A 94 5.10 -2.28 -18.17
C GLN A 94 4.16 -3.33 -17.55
N THR A 95 4.43 -4.60 -17.87
CA THR A 95 3.72 -5.75 -17.27
C THR A 95 4.60 -6.39 -16.20
N TYR A 96 4.03 -6.60 -15.01
CA TYR A 96 4.64 -7.37 -13.94
C TYR A 96 4.32 -8.86 -14.12
N GLU A 97 5.33 -9.67 -14.39
CA GLU A 97 5.21 -11.13 -14.51
C GLU A 97 5.31 -11.80 -13.14
N PHE A 98 4.29 -12.56 -12.76
CA PHE A 98 4.25 -13.26 -11.48
C PHE A 98 3.89 -14.73 -11.65
N LYS A 99 4.84 -15.61 -11.38
CA LYS A 99 4.64 -17.07 -11.44
C LYS A 99 4.25 -17.59 -10.07
N HIS A 100 3.03 -18.11 -9.96
CA HIS A 100 2.52 -18.68 -8.70
C HIS A 100 1.52 -19.78 -8.97
N LYS A 101 1.52 -20.82 -8.12
CA LYS A 101 0.56 -21.92 -8.22
C LYS A 101 -0.84 -21.40 -7.95
N VAL A 102 -1.73 -21.58 -8.91
CA VAL A 102 -3.16 -21.24 -8.83
C VAL A 102 -3.98 -22.44 -9.32
N SER A 103 -5.21 -22.54 -8.86
CA SER A 103 -6.12 -23.64 -9.18
C SER A 103 -7.18 -23.29 -10.23
N SER A 104 -7.38 -21.98 -10.47
CA SER A 104 -8.36 -21.49 -11.43
C SER A 104 -7.94 -20.14 -12.03
N GLN A 105 -8.54 -19.81 -13.17
CA GLN A 105 -8.34 -18.51 -13.82
C GLN A 105 -8.87 -17.35 -12.95
N ALA A 106 -9.97 -17.57 -12.21
CA ALA A 106 -10.49 -16.57 -11.28
C ALA A 106 -9.51 -16.28 -10.15
N GLU A 107 -8.90 -17.32 -9.56
CA GLU A 107 -7.84 -17.15 -8.56
C GLU A 107 -6.62 -16.43 -9.12
N ALA A 108 -6.21 -16.76 -10.36
CA ALA A 108 -5.10 -16.07 -11.03
C ALA A 108 -5.38 -14.58 -11.22
N LEU A 109 -6.61 -14.21 -11.58
CA LEU A 109 -7.02 -12.81 -11.78
C LEU A 109 -7.02 -12.03 -10.47
N GLU A 110 -7.58 -12.57 -9.40
CA GLU A 110 -7.56 -11.94 -8.07
C GLU A 110 -6.13 -11.78 -7.55
N LEU A 111 -5.30 -12.80 -7.75
CA LEU A 111 -3.89 -12.74 -7.38
C LEU A 111 -3.14 -11.66 -8.20
N ALA A 112 -3.41 -11.55 -9.51
CA ALA A 112 -2.83 -10.52 -10.37
C ALA A 112 -3.19 -9.12 -9.88
N LYS A 113 -4.47 -8.89 -9.55
CA LYS A 113 -4.95 -7.63 -8.98
C LYS A 113 -4.23 -7.29 -7.67
N CYS A 114 -4.16 -8.24 -6.73
CA CYS A 114 -3.48 -8.04 -5.45
C CYS A 114 -1.99 -7.75 -5.63
N GLN A 115 -1.30 -8.46 -6.53
CA GLN A 115 0.13 -8.29 -6.77
C GLN A 115 0.44 -6.95 -7.43
N LEU A 116 -0.37 -6.52 -8.42
CA LEU A 116 -0.23 -5.22 -9.06
C LEU A 116 -0.38 -4.09 -8.04
N ARG A 117 -1.43 -4.15 -7.22
CA ARG A 117 -1.63 -3.19 -6.14
C ARG A 117 -0.46 -3.14 -5.16
N GLN A 118 0.06 -4.32 -4.74
CA GLN A 118 1.20 -4.40 -3.82
C GLN A 118 2.48 -3.77 -4.38
N ARG A 119 2.66 -3.80 -5.70
CA ARG A 119 3.79 -3.16 -6.37
C ARG A 119 3.59 -1.65 -6.45
N ASN A 120 2.45 -1.21 -6.94
CA ASN A 120 2.20 0.20 -7.25
C ASN A 120 1.94 1.06 -6.01
N LYS A 121 1.51 0.48 -4.88
CA LYS A 121 1.21 1.25 -3.66
C LYS A 121 2.39 2.03 -3.07
N GLY A 122 3.62 1.68 -3.44
CA GLY A 122 4.84 2.34 -2.99
C GLY A 122 5.36 3.41 -3.95
N GLU A 123 4.63 3.74 -5.01
CA GLU A 123 5.09 4.68 -6.04
C GLU A 123 5.31 6.09 -5.46
N THR A 124 4.33 6.63 -4.78
CA THR A 124 4.45 7.94 -4.13
C THR A 124 4.34 7.80 -2.61
N THR A 125 5.37 8.24 -1.93
CA THR A 125 5.48 8.22 -0.47
C THR A 125 5.84 9.59 0.07
N ALA A 126 5.48 9.84 1.33
CA ALA A 126 5.87 11.06 2.04
C ALA A 126 6.23 10.74 3.50
N GLU A 127 7.13 11.54 4.04
CA GLU A 127 7.43 11.54 5.46
C GLU A 127 7.21 12.94 6.01
N PHE A 128 6.56 13.04 7.15
CA PHE A 128 6.37 14.29 7.88
C PHE A 128 6.80 14.13 9.33
N THR A 129 7.49 15.14 9.84
CA THR A 129 7.65 15.33 11.28
C THR A 129 6.79 16.52 11.67
N LEU A 130 5.84 16.28 12.56
CA LEU A 130 4.85 17.27 13.00
C LEU A 130 5.01 17.55 14.49
N ALA A 131 4.55 18.72 14.95
CA ALA A 131 4.27 18.93 16.37
C ALA A 131 3.30 17.84 16.86
N GLY A 132 3.47 17.35 18.09
CA GLY A 132 2.77 16.16 18.59
C GLY A 132 1.26 16.28 18.55
N ASP A 133 0.63 15.29 17.97
CA ASP A 133 -0.82 15.12 17.89
C ASP A 133 -1.11 13.61 17.97
N VAL A 134 -1.85 13.19 18.98
CA VAL A 134 -2.15 11.78 19.30
C VAL A 134 -3.02 11.11 18.25
N ASP A 135 -3.73 11.87 17.44
CA ASP A 135 -4.65 11.34 16.43
C ASP A 135 -3.93 10.75 15.21
N TYR A 136 -2.64 11.04 15.04
CA TYR A 136 -1.86 10.41 13.98
C TYR A 136 -1.49 8.98 14.36
N VAL A 137 -2.23 8.04 13.82
CA VAL A 137 -2.01 6.60 14.02
C VAL A 137 -1.97 5.87 12.68
N ALA A 138 -1.27 4.74 12.62
CA ALA A 138 -1.24 3.92 11.40
C ALA A 138 -2.63 3.45 11.00
N GLY A 139 -2.95 3.53 9.71
CA GLY A 139 -4.22 3.13 9.10
C GLY A 139 -5.22 4.27 8.89
N ILE A 140 -4.99 5.47 9.42
CA ILE A 140 -5.86 6.61 9.07
C ILE A 140 -5.50 7.19 7.72
N THR A 141 -6.46 7.84 7.06
CA THR A 141 -6.22 8.62 5.85
C THR A 141 -6.10 10.10 6.17
N VAL A 142 -5.21 10.77 5.45
CA VAL A 142 -4.96 12.20 5.56
C VAL A 142 -4.97 12.83 4.17
N THR A 143 -5.39 14.10 4.07
CA THR A 143 -5.26 14.88 2.85
C THR A 143 -4.08 15.82 2.97
N VAL A 144 -3.16 15.74 2.01
CA VAL A 144 -2.01 16.61 1.87
C VAL A 144 -2.31 17.62 0.78
N TYR A 145 -2.03 18.90 1.01
CA TYR A 145 -2.28 19.96 0.02
C TYR A 145 -1.36 21.17 0.15
N GLY A 146 -1.11 21.81 -1.00
CA GLY A 146 -0.19 22.93 -1.16
C GLY A 146 1.25 22.51 -1.45
N TYR A 147 1.45 21.26 -1.88
CA TYR A 147 2.75 20.69 -2.28
C TYR A 147 2.81 20.37 -3.79
N GLY A 148 1.89 20.93 -4.58
CA GLY A 148 1.85 20.76 -6.03
C GLY A 148 1.44 19.34 -6.44
N GLU A 149 2.26 18.68 -7.23
CA GLU A 149 1.96 17.32 -7.73
C GLU A 149 1.84 16.25 -6.62
N PHE A 150 2.30 16.57 -5.43
CA PHE A 150 2.16 15.70 -4.26
C PHE A 150 0.87 15.94 -3.46
N ASP A 151 0.01 16.83 -3.94
CA ASP A 151 -1.30 17.03 -3.33
C ASP A 151 -2.16 15.77 -3.53
N GLY A 152 -2.89 15.38 -2.50
CA GLY A 152 -3.73 14.21 -2.61
C GLY A 152 -4.07 13.55 -1.29
N LYS A 153 -4.70 12.40 -1.40
CA LYS A 153 -5.08 11.55 -0.27
C LYS A 153 -4.00 10.51 -0.01
N TYR A 154 -3.61 10.41 1.23
CA TYR A 154 -2.59 9.47 1.70
C TYR A 154 -3.15 8.62 2.84
N ILE A 155 -2.58 7.43 3.00
CA ILE A 155 -2.78 6.60 4.19
C ILE A 155 -1.50 6.60 5.04
N VAL A 156 -1.67 6.66 6.35
CA VAL A 156 -0.55 6.59 7.31
C VAL A 156 -0.14 5.14 7.46
N GLU A 157 1.05 4.77 6.98
CA GLU A 157 1.61 3.43 7.15
C GLU A 157 2.26 3.25 8.52
N GLN A 158 2.93 4.29 8.98
CA GLN A 158 3.61 4.29 10.28
C GLN A 158 3.46 5.65 10.96
N ALA A 159 3.21 5.64 12.26
CA ALA A 159 3.28 6.81 13.12
C ALA A 159 4.19 6.50 14.32
N GLN A 160 5.18 7.35 14.55
CA GLN A 160 6.09 7.25 15.67
C GLN A 160 5.99 8.50 16.52
N HIS A 161 5.55 8.33 17.76
CA HIS A 161 5.42 9.39 18.75
C HIS A 161 6.68 9.47 19.62
N SER A 162 7.21 10.67 19.80
CA SER A 162 8.37 10.94 20.66
C SER A 162 8.10 12.13 21.56
N ILE A 163 8.44 11.99 22.82
CA ILE A 163 8.23 13.03 23.85
C ILE A 163 9.57 13.69 24.24
N THR A 164 10.69 13.13 23.81
CA THR A 164 12.03 13.65 24.13
C THR A 164 12.26 15.02 23.46
N GLY A 165 12.50 16.06 24.23
CA GLY A 165 12.71 17.41 23.69
C GLY A 165 11.47 18.10 23.15
N GLY A 166 10.31 17.74 23.65
CA GLY A 166 8.99 18.16 23.18
C GLY A 166 8.25 17.03 22.48
N TYR A 167 6.92 17.12 22.44
CA TYR A 167 6.11 16.09 21.79
C TYR A 167 6.11 16.28 20.26
N LYS A 168 6.55 15.25 19.56
CA LYS A 168 6.62 15.18 18.09
C LYS A 168 6.02 13.88 17.60
N VAL A 169 5.45 13.90 16.41
CA VAL A 169 5.03 12.70 15.67
C VAL A 169 5.67 12.67 14.30
N GLN A 170 6.35 11.56 13.99
CA GLN A 170 6.86 11.28 12.66
C GLN A 170 5.93 10.28 11.99
N ILE A 171 5.42 10.64 10.83
CA ILE A 171 4.51 9.80 10.06
C ILE A 171 5.12 9.47 8.71
N LYS A 172 4.94 8.20 8.30
CA LYS A 172 5.21 7.73 6.95
C LYS A 172 3.90 7.50 6.24
N LEU A 173 3.79 8.07 5.07
CA LEU A 173 2.59 8.10 4.26
C LEU A 173 2.87 7.44 2.91
N ARG A 174 1.87 6.81 2.33
CA ARG A 174 1.84 6.48 0.91
C ARG A 174 0.56 7.05 0.28
N SER A 175 0.62 7.35 -1.01
CA SER A 175 -0.57 7.77 -1.75
C SER A 175 -1.62 6.66 -1.77
N VAL A 176 -2.88 7.04 -1.76
CA VAL A 176 -4.00 6.12 -1.95
C VAL A 176 -4.08 5.75 -3.44
N LEU A 177 -4.25 4.46 -3.72
CA LEU A 177 -4.47 3.98 -5.07
C LEU A 177 -5.96 4.01 -5.41
N GLU A 178 -6.32 4.67 -6.49
CA GLU A 178 -7.70 4.71 -6.96
C GLU A 178 -7.98 3.57 -7.94
N GLY A 179 -9.13 2.91 -7.78
CA GLY A 179 -9.64 1.93 -8.73
C GLY A 179 -9.10 0.50 -8.65
N TYR A 180 -8.28 0.17 -7.65
CA TYR A 180 -7.78 -1.20 -7.43
C TYR A 180 -8.71 -2.04 -6.57
#